data_3b189b60850dc212817727f058379693
#
_entry.id   3b189b60850dc212817727f058379693
#
_cell.length_a   1.000
_cell.length_b   1.000
_cell.length_c   1.000
_cell.angle_alpha   90.00
_cell.angle_beta   90.00
_cell.angle_gamma   90.00
#
_symmetry.space_group_name_H-M   'P 1'
#
loop_
_entity.id
_entity.type
_entity.pdbx_description
1 polymer ?
#
loop_
_entity_poly.entity_id
_entity_poly.type
_entity_poly.pdbx_seq_one_letter_code
_entity_poly.pdbx_strand_id
1 'polypeptide(L)'
;MKILRPLACLFLAFIATVSADTPDPGQKRLIERGYGMFIHFGVNTFNQVEWSDGKLPASSFNPTSLDCDQWIRTAKEAGFRHVILITKHHDGFCLWDSKFTEYDVASSPVKTDIVAEVAKACRKHGVKLGLYYSLWDRKEPSHNDKDPGKYVAYMKNQLTELLTDYGDICELWFDGGWAKPDDDWRIPEVYALIKKLQPDCQVTVNHTIGIPGKARSIRQPEDYQTGDPIRFWPVDFCTKDPNLVRADDTKEFATADGKLRYLPFEHTICISDRWNWFQKKDIIPARDPDELEELFYWCTANDNVLLVNLPPDQTGRIRENEREAIFKTADLLGIRGGDKPLPAAPVNQAAGVSAEADSVWGAGFEADKAVDGSLERSRWAAKDNVASLTLSPEKPFDFDRVSIHEYAEMKDLGDGFSQQRIFRVQAFAIDALQNGEWKTIHEGKEIGAARVIRFDRKLTAEKLKIRITQASAPPSLHLITVSDKNSRQPR
;
A
#
# COMPACT_ATOMS: atom_id res chain seq x y z
N MET A 1 -32.38 -70.36 6.15
CA MET A 1 -32.30 -68.94 6.61
C MET A 1 -30.93 -68.39 6.24
N LYS A 2 -30.85 -67.64 5.13
CA LYS A 2 -29.59 -66.98 4.66
C LYS A 2 -29.68 -65.52 5.08
N ILE A 3 -28.76 -65.10 5.92
CA ILE A 3 -28.65 -63.72 6.40
C ILE A 3 -27.86 -62.94 5.37
N LEU A 4 -28.55 -62.02 4.66
CA LEU A 4 -27.90 -60.98 3.82
C LEU A 4 -27.33 -59.90 4.74
N ARG A 5 -26.01 -59.63 4.62
CA ARG A 5 -25.36 -58.45 5.18
C ARG A 5 -25.46 -57.29 4.18
N PRO A 6 -25.84 -56.08 4.60
CA PRO A 6 -25.81 -54.94 3.69
C PRO A 6 -24.36 -54.46 3.53
N LEU A 7 -23.92 -54.28 2.27
CA LEU A 7 -22.71 -53.60 1.90
C LEU A 7 -22.94 -52.08 2.06
N ALA A 8 -22.27 -51.47 3.01
CA ALA A 8 -22.23 -50.02 3.14
C ALA A 8 -21.23 -49.46 2.13
N CYS A 9 -21.71 -48.86 1.06
CA CYS A 9 -20.89 -48.07 0.16
C CYS A 9 -20.52 -46.76 0.86
N LEU A 10 -19.25 -46.63 1.29
CA LEU A 10 -18.65 -45.33 1.65
C LEU A 10 -18.48 -44.48 0.37
N PHE A 11 -19.31 -43.48 0.19
CA PHE A 11 -19.05 -42.40 -0.74
C PHE A 11 -17.98 -41.52 -0.13
N LEU A 12 -16.71 -41.67 -0.51
CA LEU A 12 -15.70 -40.63 -0.33
C LEU A 12 -16.03 -39.48 -1.28
N ALA A 13 -16.62 -38.43 -0.75
CA ALA A 13 -16.71 -37.16 -1.44
C ALA A 13 -15.28 -36.61 -1.57
N PHE A 14 -14.70 -36.73 -2.75
CA PHE A 14 -13.55 -35.91 -3.14
C PHE A 14 -14.00 -34.46 -3.18
N ILE A 15 -13.71 -33.71 -2.13
CA ILE A 15 -13.73 -32.25 -2.21
C ILE A 15 -12.53 -31.88 -3.09
N ALA A 16 -12.78 -31.68 -4.39
CA ALA A 16 -11.82 -31.04 -5.25
C ALA A 16 -11.60 -29.64 -4.68
N THR A 17 -10.44 -29.38 -4.11
CA THR A 17 -10.00 -28.03 -3.79
C THR A 17 -9.85 -27.33 -5.13
N VAL A 18 -10.84 -26.48 -5.48
CA VAL A 18 -10.73 -25.58 -6.64
C VAL A 18 -9.68 -24.56 -6.23
N SER A 19 -8.46 -24.72 -6.70
CA SER A 19 -7.42 -23.71 -6.58
C SER A 19 -7.85 -22.47 -7.37
N ALA A 20 -7.55 -21.27 -6.86
CA ALA A 20 -7.70 -20.06 -7.63
C ALA A 20 -6.83 -20.11 -8.89
N ASP A 21 -7.27 -19.43 -9.92
CA ASP A 21 -6.46 -19.25 -11.12
C ASP A 21 -5.12 -18.59 -10.75
N THR A 22 -4.05 -18.96 -11.43
CA THR A 22 -2.77 -18.23 -11.32
C THR A 22 -2.94 -16.82 -11.90
N PRO A 23 -2.04 -15.86 -11.57
CA PRO A 23 -2.13 -14.51 -12.12
C PRO A 23 -2.28 -14.53 -13.63
N ASP A 24 -3.30 -13.84 -14.13
CA ASP A 24 -3.50 -13.65 -15.56
C ASP A 24 -2.42 -12.71 -16.16
N PRO A 25 -2.33 -12.58 -17.51
CA PRO A 25 -1.31 -11.71 -18.11
C PRO A 25 -1.41 -10.24 -17.69
N GLY A 26 -2.60 -9.73 -17.37
CA GLY A 26 -2.79 -8.37 -16.88
C GLY A 26 -2.28 -8.21 -15.45
N GLN A 27 -2.64 -9.15 -14.58
CA GLN A 27 -2.17 -9.20 -13.19
C GLN A 27 -0.64 -9.39 -13.12
N LYS A 28 -0.06 -10.19 -14.00
CA LYS A 28 1.41 -10.31 -14.12
C LYS A 28 2.06 -8.97 -14.45
N ARG A 29 1.52 -8.23 -15.42
CA ARG A 29 2.02 -6.88 -15.75
C ARG A 29 1.87 -5.90 -14.58
N LEU A 30 0.81 -6.01 -13.77
CA LEU A 30 0.63 -5.23 -12.55
C LEU A 30 1.72 -5.56 -11.52
N ILE A 31 1.93 -6.84 -11.22
CA ILE A 31 2.96 -7.34 -10.29
C ILE A 31 4.37 -6.92 -10.77
N GLU A 32 4.65 -7.04 -12.06
CA GLU A 32 5.93 -6.61 -12.65
C GLU A 32 6.17 -5.10 -12.51
N ARG A 33 5.12 -4.27 -12.61
CA ARG A 33 5.22 -2.83 -12.31
C ARG A 33 5.58 -2.59 -10.86
N GLY A 34 4.97 -3.29 -9.92
CA GLY A 34 5.32 -3.46 -8.51
C GLY A 34 5.51 -2.19 -7.67
N TYR A 35 5.72 -1.01 -8.29
CA TYR A 35 6.03 0.24 -7.59
C TYR A 35 5.43 1.44 -8.31
N GLY A 36 4.48 2.11 -7.66
CA GLY A 36 3.72 3.23 -8.22
C GLY A 36 3.69 4.46 -7.32
N MET A 37 3.37 5.60 -7.90
CA MET A 37 3.14 6.86 -7.20
C MET A 37 1.68 7.26 -7.30
N PHE A 38 1.03 7.53 -6.16
CA PHE A 38 -0.30 8.13 -6.13
C PHE A 38 -0.19 9.65 -6.06
N ILE A 39 -1.07 10.37 -6.76
CA ILE A 39 -1.09 11.83 -6.81
C ILE A 39 -2.47 12.32 -6.38
N HIS A 40 -2.60 12.67 -5.10
CA HIS A 40 -3.79 13.34 -4.58
C HIS A 40 -3.63 14.85 -4.74
N PHE A 41 -4.52 15.45 -5.53
CA PHE A 41 -4.55 16.88 -5.77
C PHE A 41 -5.96 17.30 -6.18
N GLY A 42 -6.45 18.45 -5.72
CA GLY A 42 -7.81 18.89 -6.02
C GLY A 42 -8.22 20.12 -5.20
N VAL A 43 -9.49 20.52 -5.23
CA VAL A 43 -10.02 21.63 -4.44
C VAL A 43 -9.77 21.44 -2.95
N ASN A 44 -9.70 20.20 -2.49
CA ASN A 44 -9.46 19.83 -1.10
C ASN A 44 -8.09 20.28 -0.60
N THR A 45 -7.06 20.23 -1.47
CA THR A 45 -5.72 20.76 -1.18
C THR A 45 -5.74 22.23 -0.81
N PHE A 46 -6.61 23.03 -1.45
CA PHE A 46 -6.69 24.46 -1.24
C PHE A 46 -7.59 24.86 -0.06
N ASN A 47 -8.49 23.96 0.31
CA ASN A 47 -9.45 24.17 1.41
C ASN A 47 -9.09 23.41 2.68
N GLN A 48 -8.00 22.64 2.69
CA GLN A 48 -7.47 21.90 3.84
C GLN A 48 -8.48 20.94 4.46
N VAL A 49 -9.23 20.22 3.63
CA VAL A 49 -10.21 19.23 4.04
C VAL A 49 -10.03 17.94 3.27
N GLU A 50 -10.15 16.80 3.95
CA GLU A 50 -10.13 15.48 3.30
C GLU A 50 -11.36 15.31 2.41
N TRP A 51 -12.53 15.62 2.95
CA TRP A 51 -13.81 15.50 2.26
C TRP A 51 -14.59 16.80 2.36
N SER A 52 -15.13 17.25 1.24
CA SER A 52 -16.09 18.35 1.20
C SER A 52 -17.49 17.86 0.86
N ASP A 53 -18.47 18.73 0.99
CA ASP A 53 -19.87 18.46 0.64
C ASP A 53 -20.22 18.77 -0.83
N GLY A 54 -19.22 18.97 -1.69
CA GLY A 54 -19.39 19.32 -3.10
C GLY A 54 -19.74 20.79 -3.35
N LYS A 55 -19.62 21.65 -2.32
CA LYS A 55 -19.95 23.09 -2.42
C LYS A 55 -18.73 24.01 -2.43
N LEU A 56 -17.52 23.46 -2.31
CA LEU A 56 -16.32 24.29 -2.43
C LEU A 56 -16.29 24.95 -3.81
N PRO A 57 -15.99 26.26 -3.89
CA PRO A 57 -15.99 26.94 -5.17
C PRO A 57 -14.83 26.45 -6.06
N ALA A 58 -15.10 26.21 -7.33
CA ALA A 58 -14.04 25.86 -8.31
C ALA A 58 -12.91 26.90 -8.33
N SER A 59 -13.23 28.17 -8.04
CA SER A 59 -12.24 29.25 -7.93
C SER A 59 -11.23 29.09 -6.80
N SER A 60 -11.47 28.18 -5.83
CA SER A 60 -10.48 27.86 -4.79
C SER A 60 -9.33 27.00 -5.32
N PHE A 61 -9.51 26.27 -6.43
CA PHE A 61 -8.44 25.55 -7.11
C PHE A 61 -7.53 26.53 -7.87
N ASN A 62 -6.48 27.00 -7.20
CA ASN A 62 -5.61 28.06 -7.72
C ASN A 62 -4.13 27.83 -7.35
N PRO A 63 -3.47 26.80 -7.92
CA PRO A 63 -2.04 26.57 -7.73
C PRO A 63 -1.20 27.74 -8.26
N THR A 64 -0.23 28.19 -7.44
CA THR A 64 0.59 29.37 -7.75
C THR A 64 1.78 29.09 -8.66
N SER A 65 2.17 27.81 -8.79
CA SER A 65 3.36 27.36 -9.54
C SER A 65 3.20 25.93 -10.05
N LEU A 66 2.02 25.65 -10.64
CA LEU A 66 1.67 24.31 -11.14
C LEU A 66 2.76 23.74 -12.06
N ASP A 67 3.24 22.54 -11.72
CA ASP A 67 4.31 21.87 -12.48
C ASP A 67 4.07 20.34 -12.52
N CYS A 68 3.16 19.90 -13.38
CA CYS A 68 2.87 18.47 -13.57
C CYS A 68 4.09 17.70 -14.12
N ASP A 69 4.99 18.37 -14.84
CA ASP A 69 6.24 17.76 -15.32
C ASP A 69 7.17 17.40 -14.13
N GLN A 70 7.23 18.24 -13.09
CA GLN A 70 7.98 17.95 -11.87
C GLN A 70 7.44 16.70 -11.15
N TRP A 71 6.11 16.51 -11.13
CA TRP A 71 5.53 15.33 -10.50
C TRP A 71 6.01 14.04 -11.17
N ILE A 72 5.90 14.00 -12.50
CA ILE A 72 6.25 12.80 -13.27
C ILE A 72 7.77 12.60 -13.37
N ARG A 73 8.53 13.68 -13.43
CA ARG A 73 10.00 13.59 -13.33
C ARG A 73 10.42 13.05 -11.97
N THR A 74 9.76 13.48 -10.88
CA THR A 74 9.99 12.92 -9.54
C THR A 74 9.68 11.44 -9.53
N ALA A 75 8.55 11.01 -10.11
CA ALA A 75 8.20 9.60 -10.21
C ALA A 75 9.26 8.80 -10.98
N LYS A 76 9.69 9.29 -12.14
CA LYS A 76 10.74 8.64 -12.95
C LYS A 76 12.04 8.50 -12.17
N GLU A 77 12.51 9.59 -11.58
CA GLU A 77 13.77 9.61 -10.83
C GLU A 77 13.72 8.72 -9.59
N ALA A 78 12.56 8.62 -8.91
CA ALA A 78 12.36 7.72 -7.77
C ALA A 78 12.18 6.25 -8.16
N GLY A 79 12.16 5.93 -9.46
CA GLY A 79 12.04 4.56 -9.94
C GLY A 79 10.61 4.01 -9.98
N PHE A 80 9.59 4.83 -9.80
CA PHE A 80 8.21 4.43 -10.00
C PHE A 80 7.95 4.03 -11.45
N ARG A 81 7.13 3.01 -11.65
CA ARG A 81 6.78 2.46 -12.97
C ARG A 81 5.51 3.04 -13.55
N HIS A 82 4.66 3.52 -12.68
CA HIS A 82 3.39 4.15 -13.03
C HIS A 82 3.03 5.21 -12.00
N VAL A 83 2.09 6.06 -12.36
CA VAL A 83 1.44 7.00 -11.46
C VAL A 83 -0.06 6.81 -11.55
N ILE A 84 -0.77 7.02 -10.43
CA ILE A 84 -2.22 7.09 -10.39
C ILE A 84 -2.61 8.53 -10.05
N LEU A 85 -3.26 9.21 -10.99
CA LEU A 85 -3.74 10.57 -10.77
C LEU A 85 -5.18 10.55 -10.27
N ILE A 86 -5.47 11.22 -9.17
CA ILE A 86 -6.85 11.57 -8.81
C ILE A 86 -7.42 12.48 -9.90
N THR A 87 -8.41 12.00 -10.65
CA THR A 87 -9.09 12.81 -11.67
C THR A 87 -10.33 13.50 -11.12
N LYS A 88 -11.06 12.80 -10.24
CA LYS A 88 -12.23 13.32 -9.52
C LYS A 88 -12.33 12.67 -8.15
N HIS A 89 -12.22 13.45 -7.07
CA HIS A 89 -12.42 13.00 -5.69
C HIS A 89 -13.90 13.04 -5.30
N HIS A 90 -14.24 12.74 -4.05
CA HIS A 90 -15.62 12.63 -3.54
C HIS A 90 -16.43 13.95 -3.59
N ASP A 91 -15.76 15.09 -3.72
CA ASP A 91 -16.42 16.39 -3.90
C ASP A 91 -17.03 16.59 -5.30
N GLY A 92 -16.61 15.79 -6.29
CA GLY A 92 -17.06 15.83 -7.67
C GLY A 92 -16.29 16.83 -8.55
N PHE A 93 -15.22 17.50 -8.03
CA PHE A 93 -14.41 18.41 -8.83
C PHE A 93 -13.53 17.64 -9.81
N CYS A 94 -13.67 17.93 -11.10
CA CYS A 94 -12.93 17.27 -12.18
C CYS A 94 -11.63 18.00 -12.49
N LEU A 95 -10.51 17.26 -12.53
CA LEU A 95 -9.21 17.79 -12.93
C LEU A 95 -9.02 17.89 -14.46
N TRP A 96 -10.07 17.70 -15.25
CA TRP A 96 -10.15 17.92 -16.71
C TRP A 96 -11.40 18.72 -17.06
N ASP A 97 -11.45 19.30 -18.23
CA ASP A 97 -12.61 20.03 -18.77
C ASP A 97 -13.66 19.00 -19.23
N SER A 98 -14.55 18.61 -18.31
CA SER A 98 -15.57 17.61 -18.58
C SER A 98 -16.81 18.21 -19.22
N LYS A 99 -17.29 17.62 -20.33
CA LYS A 99 -18.53 18.04 -20.99
C LYS A 99 -19.80 17.77 -20.18
N PHE A 100 -19.68 17.09 -19.04
CA PHE A 100 -20.81 16.60 -18.26
C PHE A 100 -20.99 17.34 -16.92
N THR A 101 -20.11 18.29 -16.58
CA THR A 101 -20.21 19.11 -15.38
C THR A 101 -19.52 20.47 -15.59
N GLU A 102 -20.02 21.49 -14.90
CA GLU A 102 -19.36 22.80 -14.78
C GLU A 102 -18.46 22.88 -13.53
N TYR A 103 -18.35 21.76 -12.78
CA TYR A 103 -17.53 21.72 -11.56
C TYR A 103 -16.18 21.07 -11.85
N ASP A 104 -15.32 21.82 -12.53
CA ASP A 104 -14.07 21.35 -13.07
C ASP A 104 -12.99 22.44 -13.16
N VAL A 105 -11.83 22.07 -13.69
CA VAL A 105 -10.69 22.99 -13.88
C VAL A 105 -10.97 24.11 -14.86
N ALA A 106 -11.85 23.96 -15.85
CA ALA A 106 -12.20 25.01 -16.81
C ALA A 106 -12.94 26.17 -16.13
N SER A 107 -13.64 25.87 -15.03
CA SER A 107 -14.30 26.84 -14.16
C SER A 107 -13.38 27.41 -13.08
N SER A 108 -12.13 26.97 -12.98
CA SER A 108 -11.14 27.51 -12.05
C SER A 108 -10.34 28.67 -12.65
N PRO A 109 -9.61 29.47 -11.84
CA PRO A 109 -8.73 30.51 -12.35
C PRO A 109 -7.63 30.02 -13.27
N VAL A 110 -7.16 28.79 -13.07
CA VAL A 110 -6.01 28.20 -13.80
C VAL A 110 -6.41 27.71 -15.18
N LYS A 111 -7.60 27.16 -15.34
CA LYS A 111 -8.14 26.62 -16.60
C LYS A 111 -7.25 25.58 -17.30
N THR A 112 -6.33 24.97 -16.57
CA THR A 112 -5.40 23.98 -17.10
C THR A 112 -6.01 22.59 -16.91
N ASP A 113 -6.10 21.82 -17.97
CA ASP A 113 -6.42 20.39 -17.90
C ASP A 113 -5.24 19.64 -17.28
N ILE A 114 -5.38 19.29 -16.01
CA ILE A 114 -4.35 18.60 -15.23
C ILE A 114 -4.12 17.19 -15.76
N VAL A 115 -5.18 16.50 -16.18
CA VAL A 115 -5.09 15.13 -16.73
C VAL A 115 -4.27 15.15 -18.03
N ALA A 116 -4.51 16.13 -18.89
CA ALA A 116 -3.75 16.31 -20.14
C ALA A 116 -2.27 16.59 -19.88
N GLU A 117 -1.95 17.50 -18.94
CA GLU A 117 -0.54 17.82 -18.62
C GLU A 117 0.19 16.63 -17.96
N VAL A 118 -0.47 15.89 -17.08
CA VAL A 118 0.10 14.67 -16.50
C VAL A 118 0.30 13.59 -17.56
N ALA A 119 -0.69 13.36 -18.45
CA ALA A 119 -0.58 12.40 -19.54
C ALA A 119 0.57 12.73 -20.49
N LYS A 120 0.74 14.02 -20.82
CA LYS A 120 1.86 14.52 -21.62
C LYS A 120 3.21 14.27 -20.93
N ALA A 121 3.31 14.58 -19.63
CA ALA A 121 4.51 14.33 -18.85
C ALA A 121 4.83 12.82 -18.74
N CYS A 122 3.82 11.98 -18.54
CA CYS A 122 3.98 10.52 -18.52
C CYS A 122 4.58 9.99 -19.82
N ARG A 123 4.08 10.42 -20.97
CA ARG A 123 4.66 10.06 -22.28
C ARG A 123 6.10 10.56 -22.44
N LYS A 124 6.37 11.79 -22.01
CA LYS A 124 7.72 12.40 -22.08
C LYS A 124 8.76 11.62 -21.27
N HIS A 125 8.39 11.19 -20.06
CA HIS A 125 9.30 10.54 -19.12
C HIS A 125 9.24 9.00 -19.14
N GLY A 126 8.36 8.41 -19.96
CA GLY A 126 8.20 6.95 -20.06
C GLY A 126 7.63 6.31 -18.79
N VAL A 127 6.78 7.02 -18.04
CA VAL A 127 6.03 6.53 -16.88
C VAL A 127 4.61 6.20 -17.33
N LYS A 128 4.06 5.06 -16.88
CA LYS A 128 2.69 4.68 -17.23
C LYS A 128 1.68 5.50 -16.43
N LEU A 129 0.54 5.84 -17.06
CA LEU A 129 -0.54 6.59 -16.45
C LEU A 129 -1.68 5.65 -16.02
N GLY A 130 -2.07 5.73 -14.78
CA GLY A 130 -3.33 5.25 -14.24
C GLY A 130 -4.16 6.42 -13.73
N LEU A 131 -5.46 6.20 -13.58
CA LEU A 131 -6.41 7.21 -13.16
C LEU A 131 -7.21 6.70 -11.95
N TYR A 132 -7.53 7.63 -11.05
CA TYR A 132 -8.48 7.39 -9.97
C TYR A 132 -9.79 8.15 -10.27
N TYR A 133 -10.91 7.52 -9.98
CA TYR A 133 -12.24 8.10 -10.12
C TYR A 133 -13.12 7.72 -8.93
N SER A 134 -13.70 8.72 -8.26
CA SER A 134 -14.62 8.46 -7.16
C SER A 134 -16.00 8.04 -7.65
N LEU A 135 -16.49 6.90 -7.14
CA LEU A 135 -17.89 6.49 -7.26
C LEU A 135 -18.80 7.40 -6.43
N TRP A 136 -18.31 7.88 -5.28
CA TRP A 136 -19.01 8.85 -4.47
C TRP A 136 -18.86 10.24 -5.06
N ASP A 137 -19.99 10.86 -5.41
CA ASP A 137 -20.02 12.21 -5.97
C ASP A 137 -21.01 13.07 -5.20
N ARG A 138 -20.48 14.03 -4.45
CA ARG A 138 -21.28 14.92 -3.60
C ARG A 138 -21.81 16.13 -4.36
N LYS A 139 -21.36 16.33 -5.60
CA LYS A 139 -21.78 17.44 -6.46
C LYS A 139 -22.90 17.04 -7.40
N GLU A 140 -22.80 15.88 -8.03
CA GLU A 140 -23.73 15.43 -9.06
C GLU A 140 -25.09 15.04 -8.43
N PRO A 141 -26.20 15.73 -8.77
CA PRO A 141 -27.51 15.47 -8.15
C PRO A 141 -28.01 14.03 -8.37
N SER A 142 -27.73 13.45 -9.53
CA SER A 142 -28.20 12.10 -9.89
C SER A 142 -27.55 11.02 -9.01
N HIS A 143 -26.43 11.31 -8.35
CA HIS A 143 -25.83 10.44 -7.35
C HIS A 143 -26.79 10.14 -6.19
N ASN A 144 -27.71 11.06 -5.87
CA ASN A 144 -28.68 10.91 -4.77
C ASN A 144 -30.03 10.36 -5.24
N ASP A 145 -30.21 10.09 -6.54
CA ASP A 145 -31.42 9.48 -7.06
C ASP A 145 -31.60 8.05 -6.52
N LYS A 146 -32.84 7.62 -6.37
CA LYS A 146 -33.15 6.23 -5.97
C LYS A 146 -32.75 5.21 -7.03
N ASP A 147 -32.79 5.60 -8.31
CA ASP A 147 -32.31 4.78 -9.43
C ASP A 147 -30.86 5.19 -9.72
N PRO A 148 -29.88 4.31 -9.46
CA PRO A 148 -28.49 4.60 -9.73
C PRO A 148 -28.17 4.70 -11.22
N GLY A 149 -29.08 4.29 -12.09
CA GLY A 149 -28.87 4.24 -13.55
C GLY A 149 -28.50 5.59 -14.17
N LYS A 150 -29.05 6.69 -13.67
CA LYS A 150 -28.71 8.03 -14.17
C LYS A 150 -27.27 8.41 -13.81
N TYR A 151 -26.88 8.15 -12.56
CA TYR A 151 -25.52 8.43 -12.13
C TYR A 151 -24.51 7.50 -12.84
N VAL A 152 -24.83 6.23 -13.01
CA VAL A 152 -23.99 5.30 -13.78
C VAL A 152 -23.82 5.76 -15.23
N ALA A 153 -24.87 6.31 -15.85
CA ALA A 153 -24.78 6.89 -17.20
C ALA A 153 -23.85 8.11 -17.25
N TYR A 154 -23.99 9.03 -16.27
CA TYR A 154 -23.09 10.19 -16.09
C TYR A 154 -21.64 9.72 -15.92
N MET A 155 -21.39 8.80 -15.01
CA MET A 155 -20.07 8.22 -14.78
C MET A 155 -19.47 7.59 -16.04
N LYS A 156 -20.26 6.79 -16.79
CA LYS A 156 -19.80 6.16 -18.04
C LYS A 156 -19.42 7.19 -19.11
N ASN A 157 -20.10 8.32 -19.15
CA ASN A 157 -19.76 9.42 -20.05
C ASN A 157 -18.41 10.04 -19.68
N GLN A 158 -18.21 10.37 -18.40
CA GLN A 158 -16.93 10.90 -17.90
C GLN A 158 -15.77 9.90 -18.05
N LEU A 159 -16.02 8.63 -17.78
CA LEU A 159 -15.03 7.57 -18.03
C LEU A 159 -14.68 7.43 -19.50
N THR A 160 -15.64 7.66 -20.40
CA THR A 160 -15.35 7.65 -21.85
C THR A 160 -14.41 8.77 -22.22
N GLU A 161 -14.61 10.01 -21.73
CA GLU A 161 -13.63 11.10 -21.90
C GLU A 161 -12.24 10.68 -21.41
N LEU A 162 -12.15 10.23 -20.16
CA LEU A 162 -10.89 9.87 -19.52
C LEU A 162 -10.15 8.72 -20.24
N LEU A 163 -10.87 7.77 -20.80
CA LEU A 163 -10.30 6.58 -21.45
C LEU A 163 -10.06 6.75 -22.95
N THR A 164 -10.49 7.86 -23.57
CA THR A 164 -10.28 8.11 -25.02
C THR A 164 -9.37 9.28 -25.30
N ASP A 165 -9.33 10.30 -24.44
CA ASP A 165 -8.72 11.59 -24.80
C ASP A 165 -7.26 11.74 -24.29
N TYR A 166 -6.80 10.86 -23.39
CA TYR A 166 -5.52 11.01 -22.69
C TYR A 166 -4.45 9.95 -23.01
N GLY A 167 -4.73 9.07 -23.99
CA GLY A 167 -3.83 8.01 -24.42
C GLY A 167 -3.96 6.73 -23.60
N ASP A 168 -2.87 5.96 -23.49
CA ASP A 168 -2.91 4.65 -22.84
C ASP A 168 -3.04 4.77 -21.32
N ILE A 169 -4.05 4.13 -20.76
CA ILE A 169 -4.32 4.07 -19.32
C ILE A 169 -4.03 2.65 -18.83
N CYS A 170 -3.04 2.52 -17.95
CA CYS A 170 -2.64 1.21 -17.45
C CYS A 170 -3.48 0.71 -16.28
N GLU A 171 -4.21 1.61 -15.61
CA GLU A 171 -4.94 1.29 -14.39
C GLU A 171 -6.08 2.29 -14.16
N LEU A 172 -7.22 1.79 -13.70
CA LEU A 172 -8.36 2.60 -13.24
C LEU A 172 -8.76 2.18 -11.83
N TRP A 173 -8.66 3.12 -10.92
CA TRP A 173 -8.86 2.96 -9.49
C TRP A 173 -10.15 3.65 -9.04
N PHE A 174 -11.15 2.88 -8.64
CA PHE A 174 -12.39 3.41 -8.11
C PHE A 174 -12.37 3.51 -6.59
N ASP A 175 -12.98 4.57 -6.08
CA ASP A 175 -13.12 4.80 -4.64
C ASP A 175 -14.54 5.26 -4.26
N GLY A 176 -14.83 5.29 -2.95
CA GLY A 176 -16.08 5.81 -2.44
C GLY A 176 -17.30 4.87 -2.59
N GLY A 177 -17.13 3.67 -3.12
CA GLY A 177 -18.23 2.70 -3.24
C GLY A 177 -18.83 2.29 -1.90
N TRP A 178 -18.07 2.42 -0.82
CA TRP A 178 -18.51 2.19 0.56
C TRP A 178 -19.49 3.23 1.09
N ALA A 179 -19.59 4.42 0.48
CA ALA A 179 -20.56 5.45 0.89
C ALA A 179 -22.00 5.04 0.60
N LYS A 180 -22.22 4.21 -0.41
CA LYS A 180 -23.51 3.62 -0.78
C LYS A 180 -23.34 2.13 -1.05
N PRO A 181 -23.16 1.33 0.00
CA PRO A 181 -22.81 -0.08 -0.16
C PRO A 181 -23.92 -0.93 -0.78
N ASP A 182 -25.15 -0.48 -0.70
CA ASP A 182 -26.34 -1.18 -1.24
C ASP A 182 -26.68 -0.76 -2.69
N ASP A 183 -26.01 0.27 -3.23
CA ASP A 183 -26.26 0.73 -4.59
C ASP A 183 -25.67 -0.25 -5.61
N ASP A 184 -26.42 -0.48 -6.66
CA ASP A 184 -25.94 -1.19 -7.84
C ASP A 184 -25.13 -0.26 -8.75
N TRP A 185 -23.83 -0.23 -8.56
CA TRP A 185 -22.90 0.52 -9.40
C TRP A 185 -22.75 -0.03 -10.82
N ARG A 186 -23.46 -1.12 -11.15
CA ARG A 186 -23.36 -1.83 -12.43
C ARG A 186 -21.90 -2.10 -12.84
N ILE A 187 -21.10 -2.53 -11.89
CA ILE A 187 -19.66 -2.79 -12.08
C ILE A 187 -19.38 -3.65 -13.32
N PRO A 188 -20.14 -4.72 -13.64
CA PRO A 188 -19.91 -5.49 -14.86
C PRO A 188 -20.01 -4.65 -16.15
N GLU A 189 -20.98 -3.72 -16.23
CA GLU A 189 -21.14 -2.85 -17.41
C GLU A 189 -19.99 -1.82 -17.50
N VAL A 190 -19.60 -1.24 -16.35
CA VAL A 190 -18.50 -0.27 -16.26
C VAL A 190 -17.18 -0.94 -16.62
N TYR A 191 -16.92 -2.12 -16.07
CA TYR A 191 -15.73 -2.92 -16.39
C TYR A 191 -15.67 -3.27 -17.89
N ALA A 192 -16.79 -3.70 -18.48
CA ALA A 192 -16.85 -4.01 -19.89
C ALA A 192 -16.57 -2.78 -20.77
N LEU A 193 -17.06 -1.58 -20.39
CA LEU A 193 -16.75 -0.34 -21.06
C LEU A 193 -15.24 -0.04 -21.00
N ILE A 194 -14.62 -0.16 -19.81
CA ILE A 194 -13.19 0.08 -19.62
C ILE A 194 -12.37 -0.86 -20.50
N LYS A 195 -12.64 -2.17 -20.44
CA LYS A 195 -11.90 -3.17 -21.24
C LYS A 195 -12.13 -3.02 -22.75
N LYS A 196 -13.27 -2.47 -23.16
CA LYS A 196 -13.52 -2.13 -24.57
C LYS A 196 -12.66 -0.96 -25.05
N LEU A 197 -12.50 0.09 -24.22
CA LEU A 197 -11.76 1.30 -24.57
C LEU A 197 -10.26 1.14 -24.34
N GLN A 198 -9.89 0.45 -23.27
CA GLN A 198 -8.52 0.22 -22.80
C GLN A 198 -8.35 -1.25 -22.38
N PRO A 199 -8.09 -2.18 -23.32
CA PRO A 199 -8.06 -3.63 -23.01
C PRO A 199 -7.05 -4.03 -21.95
N ASP A 200 -5.92 -3.32 -21.87
CA ASP A 200 -4.82 -3.60 -20.94
C ASP A 200 -4.95 -2.87 -19.60
N CYS A 201 -5.94 -2.00 -19.44
CA CYS A 201 -6.19 -1.27 -18.20
C CYS A 201 -6.61 -2.23 -17.08
N GLN A 202 -5.91 -2.20 -15.95
CA GLN A 202 -6.27 -2.96 -14.75
C GLN A 202 -7.25 -2.16 -13.89
N VAL A 203 -8.26 -2.82 -13.35
CA VAL A 203 -9.38 -2.17 -12.65
C VAL A 203 -9.48 -2.67 -11.22
N THR A 204 -9.61 -1.73 -10.29
CA THR A 204 -9.93 -2.04 -8.89
C THR A 204 -11.04 -1.13 -8.36
N VAL A 205 -11.64 -1.55 -7.25
CA VAL A 205 -12.55 -0.72 -6.44
C VAL A 205 -12.08 -0.80 -4.99
N ASN A 206 -11.81 0.34 -4.36
CA ASN A 206 -11.35 0.39 -2.98
C ASN A 206 -12.32 -0.34 -2.04
N HIS A 207 -11.76 -0.99 -1.01
CA HIS A 207 -12.47 -1.95 -0.17
C HIS A 207 -13.01 -3.14 -1.00
N THR A 208 -12.17 -3.67 -1.87
CA THR A 208 -12.49 -4.75 -2.81
C THR A 208 -13.09 -5.97 -2.12
N ILE A 209 -12.47 -6.39 -1.01
CA ILE A 209 -12.89 -7.57 -0.25
C ILE A 209 -13.86 -7.18 0.85
N GLY A 210 -14.99 -7.83 0.87
CA GLY A 210 -16.03 -7.56 1.85
C GLY A 210 -17.38 -8.13 1.42
N ILE A 211 -18.34 -8.09 2.33
CA ILE A 211 -19.70 -8.55 2.08
C ILE A 211 -20.41 -7.51 1.20
N PRO A 212 -20.98 -7.89 0.04
CA PRO A 212 -21.83 -7.00 -0.74
C PRO A 212 -22.94 -6.38 0.13
N GLY A 213 -23.24 -5.10 -0.07
CA GLY A 213 -24.24 -4.38 0.73
C GLY A 213 -23.76 -3.95 2.12
N LYS A 214 -22.48 -4.14 2.48
CA LYS A 214 -21.90 -3.67 3.74
C LYS A 214 -20.83 -2.63 3.50
N ALA A 215 -20.87 -1.52 4.23
CA ALA A 215 -19.89 -0.43 4.09
C ALA A 215 -18.48 -0.81 4.56
N ARG A 216 -18.38 -1.69 5.54
CA ARG A 216 -17.10 -2.08 6.15
C ARG A 216 -16.67 -3.48 5.70
N SER A 217 -15.37 -3.71 5.81
CA SER A 217 -14.79 -5.05 5.66
C SER A 217 -15.37 -6.03 6.67
N ILE A 218 -15.19 -7.32 6.37
CA ILE A 218 -15.77 -8.41 7.16
C ILE A 218 -15.06 -8.65 8.49
N ARG A 219 -13.82 -8.17 8.64
CA ARG A 219 -12.97 -8.44 9.80
C ARG A 219 -12.30 -7.18 10.35
N GLN A 220 -12.11 -7.15 11.65
CA GLN A 220 -11.39 -6.12 12.40
C GLN A 220 -10.62 -6.75 13.58
N PRO A 221 -9.30 -6.76 13.64
CA PRO A 221 -8.36 -6.37 12.57
C PRO A 221 -8.48 -7.31 11.39
N GLU A 222 -8.12 -6.84 10.21
CA GLU A 222 -8.36 -7.58 8.99
C GLU A 222 -7.28 -8.60 8.73
N ASP A 223 -7.69 -9.85 8.77
CA ASP A 223 -6.99 -11.02 8.30
C ASP A 223 -7.85 -11.62 7.20
N TYR A 224 -7.51 -11.41 5.95
CA TYR A 224 -8.23 -12.02 4.85
C TYR A 224 -7.99 -13.52 4.81
N GLN A 225 -9.03 -14.26 4.48
CA GLN A 225 -8.98 -15.71 4.38
C GLN A 225 -9.39 -16.14 2.97
N THR A 226 -8.81 -17.27 2.54
CA THR A 226 -9.22 -17.91 1.29
C THR A 226 -10.73 -18.11 1.26
N GLY A 227 -11.37 -17.61 0.20
CA GLY A 227 -12.82 -17.67 0.04
C GLY A 227 -13.58 -16.47 0.62
N ASP A 228 -12.91 -15.48 1.20
CA ASP A 228 -13.58 -14.23 1.57
C ASP A 228 -14.21 -13.59 0.33
N PRO A 229 -15.42 -13.00 0.45
CA PRO A 229 -16.17 -12.54 -0.72
C PRO A 229 -15.60 -11.27 -1.34
N ILE A 230 -15.59 -11.22 -2.65
CA ILE A 230 -15.30 -10.01 -3.44
C ILE A 230 -16.57 -9.15 -3.44
N ARG A 231 -16.47 -7.92 -2.91
CA ARG A 231 -17.60 -6.99 -2.85
C ARG A 231 -17.98 -6.45 -4.21
N PHE A 232 -16.99 -6.04 -4.99
CA PHE A 232 -17.17 -5.45 -6.30
C PHE A 232 -16.53 -6.35 -7.36
N TRP A 233 -17.35 -6.98 -8.21
CA TRP A 233 -16.89 -7.87 -9.26
C TRP A 233 -17.50 -7.47 -10.62
N PRO A 234 -16.73 -7.51 -11.74
CA PRO A 234 -15.32 -7.91 -11.85
C PRO A 234 -14.32 -6.80 -11.50
N VAL A 235 -13.17 -7.24 -11.01
CA VAL A 235 -11.96 -6.43 -10.75
C VAL A 235 -10.72 -7.27 -11.04
N ASP A 236 -9.56 -6.63 -11.24
CA ASP A 236 -8.31 -7.30 -11.59
C ASP A 236 -7.37 -7.45 -10.39
N PHE A 237 -7.52 -6.64 -9.34
CA PHE A 237 -6.71 -6.67 -8.12
C PHE A 237 -7.47 -6.09 -6.92
N CYS A 238 -6.90 -6.30 -5.72
CA CYS A 238 -7.45 -5.79 -4.47
C CYS A 238 -6.76 -4.52 -4.03
N THR A 239 -7.52 -3.64 -3.40
CA THR A 239 -6.96 -2.51 -2.65
C THR A 239 -7.81 -2.18 -1.44
N LYS A 240 -7.17 -1.58 -0.43
CA LYS A 240 -7.81 -1.03 0.75
C LYS A 240 -7.00 0.16 1.26
N ASP A 241 -7.40 1.33 0.85
CA ASP A 241 -6.81 2.60 1.24
C ASP A 241 -7.64 3.22 2.38
N PRO A 242 -7.02 3.86 3.38
CA PRO A 242 -5.58 4.11 3.55
C PRO A 242 -4.84 3.05 4.39
N ASN A 243 -5.41 1.91 4.64
CA ASN A 243 -4.80 0.90 5.48
C ASN A 243 -4.03 -0.11 4.64
N LEU A 244 -2.83 -0.46 5.10
CA LEU A 244 -2.11 -1.58 4.53
C LEU A 244 -2.91 -2.87 4.78
N VAL A 245 -3.22 -3.57 3.70
CA VAL A 245 -3.57 -4.98 3.76
C VAL A 245 -2.27 -5.72 4.01
N ARG A 246 -2.29 -6.78 4.78
CA ARG A 246 -1.08 -7.58 5.04
C ARG A 246 -0.57 -8.18 3.74
N ALA A 247 0.70 -7.94 3.41
CA ALA A 247 1.27 -8.38 2.15
C ALA A 247 1.30 -9.90 2.00
N ASP A 248 1.33 -10.61 3.13
CA ASP A 248 1.31 -12.08 3.22
C ASP A 248 -0.09 -12.69 3.35
N ASP A 249 -1.18 -11.87 3.23
CA ASP A 249 -2.55 -12.39 3.18
C ASP A 249 -2.79 -13.23 1.93
N THR A 250 -3.83 -14.08 2.00
CA THR A 250 -4.28 -14.85 0.84
C THR A 250 -4.62 -13.93 -0.33
N LYS A 251 -4.45 -14.44 -1.54
CA LYS A 251 -4.90 -13.79 -2.77
C LYS A 251 -6.07 -14.53 -3.43
N GLU A 252 -6.68 -15.46 -2.71
CA GLU A 252 -7.75 -16.31 -3.20
C GLU A 252 -9.10 -15.90 -2.61
N PHE A 253 -9.92 -15.22 -3.40
CA PHE A 253 -11.19 -14.64 -2.98
C PHE A 253 -12.37 -15.19 -3.80
N ALA A 254 -13.56 -15.27 -3.20
CA ALA A 254 -14.72 -15.84 -3.82
C ALA A 254 -15.60 -14.80 -4.52
N THR A 255 -15.97 -15.08 -5.77
CA THR A 255 -17.09 -14.43 -6.47
C THR A 255 -18.42 -14.94 -5.93
N ALA A 256 -19.52 -14.24 -6.25
CA ALA A 256 -20.87 -14.60 -5.79
C ALA A 256 -21.31 -16.02 -6.20
N ASP A 257 -20.75 -16.58 -7.29
CA ASP A 257 -20.99 -17.96 -7.73
C ASP A 257 -20.09 -18.98 -7.01
N GLY A 258 -19.31 -18.55 -6.01
CA GLY A 258 -18.44 -19.39 -5.20
C GLY A 258 -17.11 -19.78 -5.85
N LYS A 259 -16.81 -19.25 -7.04
CA LYS A 259 -15.49 -19.50 -7.66
C LYS A 259 -14.41 -18.67 -7.03
N LEU A 260 -13.27 -19.30 -6.75
CA LEU A 260 -12.08 -18.60 -6.29
C LEU A 260 -11.40 -17.87 -7.44
N ARG A 261 -10.94 -16.65 -7.14
CA ARG A 261 -10.17 -15.78 -8.03
C ARG A 261 -8.90 -15.34 -7.36
N TYR A 262 -7.81 -15.35 -8.10
CA TYR A 262 -6.55 -14.75 -7.66
C TYR A 262 -6.62 -13.23 -7.83
N LEU A 263 -6.39 -12.47 -6.76
CA LEU A 263 -6.32 -11.01 -6.79
C LEU A 263 -5.09 -10.55 -6.00
N PRO A 264 -4.03 -10.05 -6.67
CA PRO A 264 -2.90 -9.44 -5.98
C PRO A 264 -3.33 -8.15 -5.30
N PHE A 265 -2.56 -7.68 -4.32
CA PHE A 265 -2.85 -6.43 -3.61
C PHE A 265 -2.04 -5.26 -4.17
N GLU A 266 -2.67 -4.10 -4.12
CA GLU A 266 -1.97 -2.84 -4.16
C GLU A 266 -2.07 -2.17 -2.78
N HIS A 267 -0.92 -1.92 -2.16
CA HIS A 267 -0.79 -1.31 -0.84
C HIS A 267 -0.54 0.17 -1.00
N THR A 268 -1.45 0.99 -0.48
CA THR A 268 -1.35 2.45 -0.56
C THR A 268 -0.88 3.03 0.77
N ILE A 269 0.21 3.79 0.73
CA ILE A 269 0.72 4.57 1.86
C ILE A 269 0.90 6.04 1.46
N CYS A 270 0.84 6.96 2.44
CA CYS A 270 1.28 8.33 2.21
C CYS A 270 2.77 8.45 2.49
N ILE A 271 3.48 9.25 1.71
CA ILE A 271 4.89 9.57 1.94
C ILE A 271 5.10 10.28 3.28
N SER A 272 4.17 11.10 3.70
CA SER A 272 4.14 11.66 5.04
C SER A 272 3.71 10.58 6.05
N ASP A 273 4.13 10.74 7.30
CA ASP A 273 3.78 9.82 8.39
C ASP A 273 2.27 9.71 8.67
N ARG A 274 1.48 10.58 8.05
CA ARG A 274 0.04 10.67 8.21
C ARG A 274 -0.65 10.75 6.86
N TRP A 275 -1.91 10.30 6.82
CA TRP A 275 -2.78 10.53 5.68
C TRP A 275 -3.33 11.97 5.72
N ASN A 276 -2.60 12.92 5.15
CA ASN A 276 -2.97 14.34 5.18
C ASN A 276 -2.55 15.09 3.93
N TRP A 277 -2.77 14.51 2.78
CA TRP A 277 -2.46 15.07 1.47
C TRP A 277 -3.07 16.46 1.23
N PHE A 278 -4.12 16.82 1.96
CA PHE A 278 -4.87 18.06 1.85
C PHE A 278 -4.38 19.18 2.78
N GLN A 279 -3.44 18.91 3.70
CA GLN A 279 -3.02 19.91 4.68
C GLN A 279 -1.90 20.82 4.18
N LYS A 280 -2.06 22.11 4.50
CA LYS A 280 -1.23 23.20 4.03
C LYS A 280 -0.03 23.52 4.91
N LYS A 281 -0.20 23.43 6.21
CA LYS A 281 0.57 24.26 7.14
C LYS A 281 1.81 23.63 7.71
N ASP A 282 1.79 22.35 7.94
CA ASP A 282 2.88 21.74 8.66
C ASP A 282 3.72 20.92 7.70
N ILE A 283 5.02 21.17 7.72
CA ILE A 283 5.96 20.24 7.12
C ILE A 283 5.86 18.97 7.95
N ILE A 284 4.99 18.06 7.50
CA ILE A 284 4.90 16.74 8.09
C ILE A 284 6.13 16.00 7.63
N PRO A 285 6.86 15.37 8.55
CA PRO A 285 8.00 14.55 8.18
C PRO A 285 7.61 13.50 7.16
N ALA A 286 8.43 13.36 6.14
CA ALA A 286 8.34 12.19 5.27
C ALA A 286 8.75 10.94 6.07
N ARG A 287 8.25 9.77 5.66
CA ARG A 287 8.68 8.48 6.20
C ARG A 287 10.18 8.32 6.01
N ASP A 288 10.81 7.59 6.95
CA ASP A 288 12.23 7.27 6.85
C ASP A 288 12.49 6.42 5.59
N PRO A 289 13.55 6.71 4.82
CA PRO A 289 13.90 5.90 3.66
C PRO A 289 14.13 4.41 3.95
N ASP A 290 14.61 4.05 5.15
CA ASP A 290 14.73 2.65 5.58
C ASP A 290 13.35 1.98 5.69
N GLU A 291 12.36 2.68 6.24
CA GLU A 291 10.97 2.18 6.29
C GLU A 291 10.41 1.96 4.88
N LEU A 292 10.59 2.92 3.98
CA LEU A 292 10.09 2.82 2.60
C LEU A 292 10.76 1.68 1.81
N GLU A 293 12.05 1.46 2.03
CA GLU A 293 12.79 0.33 1.45
C GLU A 293 12.22 -1.01 1.95
N GLU A 294 12.00 -1.14 3.26
CA GLU A 294 11.47 -2.37 3.84
C GLU A 294 10.03 -2.65 3.39
N LEU A 295 9.17 -1.63 3.35
CA LEU A 295 7.81 -1.76 2.83
C LEU A 295 7.79 -2.15 1.35
N PHE A 296 8.72 -1.61 0.55
CA PHE A 296 8.88 -2.01 -0.85
C PHE A 296 9.19 -3.51 -0.95
N TYR A 297 10.18 -3.99 -0.20
CA TYR A 297 10.53 -5.41 -0.23
C TYR A 297 9.41 -6.29 0.30
N TRP A 298 8.75 -5.88 1.37
CA TRP A 298 7.66 -6.66 1.96
C TRP A 298 6.48 -6.82 1.01
N CYS A 299 6.08 -5.76 0.31
CA CYS A 299 5.03 -5.81 -0.70
C CYS A 299 5.45 -6.67 -1.90
N THR A 300 6.60 -6.35 -2.51
CA THR A 300 7.01 -6.96 -3.79
C THR A 300 7.48 -8.40 -3.67
N ALA A 301 7.99 -8.84 -2.52
CA ALA A 301 8.31 -10.24 -2.25
C ALA A 301 7.07 -11.14 -2.18
N ASN A 302 5.90 -10.56 -2.01
CA ASN A 302 4.63 -11.25 -1.94
C ASN A 302 3.76 -11.02 -3.20
N ASP A 303 4.36 -10.72 -4.36
CA ASP A 303 3.65 -10.46 -5.63
C ASP A 303 2.59 -9.36 -5.52
N ASN A 304 2.87 -8.32 -4.74
CA ASN A 304 2.00 -7.17 -4.55
C ASN A 304 2.66 -5.89 -5.08
N VAL A 305 1.89 -4.81 -5.10
CA VAL A 305 2.33 -3.47 -5.54
C VAL A 305 2.39 -2.53 -4.35
N LEU A 306 3.45 -1.75 -4.23
CA LEU A 306 3.49 -0.62 -3.32
C LEU A 306 3.17 0.67 -4.07
N LEU A 307 2.10 1.35 -3.64
CA LEU A 307 1.69 2.65 -4.15
C LEU A 307 1.95 3.72 -3.08
N VAL A 308 2.83 4.67 -3.37
CA VAL A 308 3.19 5.74 -2.44
C VAL A 308 2.57 7.05 -2.87
N ASN A 309 1.73 7.63 -2.00
CA ASN A 309 1.11 8.92 -2.28
C ASN A 309 2.08 10.07 -2.00
N LEU A 310 2.46 10.79 -3.07
CA LEU A 310 3.25 12.02 -3.04
C LEU A 310 2.36 13.19 -3.51
N PRO A 311 1.61 13.83 -2.61
CA PRO A 311 0.66 14.87 -2.98
C PRO A 311 1.37 16.20 -3.28
N PRO A 312 1.04 16.87 -4.39
CA PRO A 312 1.44 18.25 -4.57
C PRO A 312 0.79 19.15 -3.51
N ASP A 313 1.51 20.16 -3.08
CA ASP A 313 0.98 21.19 -2.17
C ASP A 313 0.19 22.27 -2.93
N GLN A 314 -0.23 23.32 -2.24
CA GLN A 314 -0.98 24.43 -2.86
C GLN A 314 -0.20 25.23 -3.90
N THR A 315 1.11 25.07 -3.98
CA THR A 315 1.88 25.65 -5.10
C THR A 315 1.66 24.85 -6.39
N GLY A 316 1.21 23.61 -6.29
CA GLY A 316 1.11 22.67 -7.40
C GLY A 316 2.42 21.91 -7.66
N ARG A 317 3.25 21.74 -6.62
CA ARG A 317 4.53 21.01 -6.69
C ARG A 317 4.63 19.99 -5.55
N ILE A 318 5.28 18.85 -5.81
CA ILE A 318 5.65 17.91 -4.74
C ILE A 318 6.75 18.57 -3.88
N ARG A 319 6.59 18.50 -2.56
CA ARG A 319 7.47 19.12 -1.56
C ARG A 319 8.88 18.55 -1.63
N GLU A 320 9.88 19.38 -1.32
CA GLU A 320 11.28 18.97 -1.44
C GLU A 320 11.66 17.89 -0.42
N ASN A 321 11.20 17.99 0.83
CA ASN A 321 11.46 16.97 1.85
C ASN A 321 10.89 15.58 1.47
N GLU A 322 9.75 15.52 0.80
CA GLU A 322 9.15 14.28 0.30
C GLU A 322 9.95 13.72 -0.88
N ARG A 323 10.41 14.60 -1.79
CA ARG A 323 11.27 14.23 -2.91
C ARG A 323 12.63 13.69 -2.41
N GLU A 324 13.24 14.36 -1.43
CA GLU A 324 14.49 13.89 -0.82
C GLU A 324 14.34 12.50 -0.20
N ALA A 325 13.25 12.24 0.55
CA ALA A 325 13.01 10.94 1.16
C ALA A 325 12.86 9.84 0.10
N ILE A 326 12.01 10.06 -0.90
CA ILE A 326 11.77 9.05 -1.93
C ILE A 326 12.99 8.83 -2.83
N PHE A 327 13.81 9.87 -3.03
CA PHE A 327 15.06 9.76 -3.77
C PHE A 327 16.12 8.96 -3.01
N LYS A 328 16.23 9.16 -1.70
CA LYS A 328 17.09 8.32 -0.85
C LYS A 328 16.63 6.86 -0.86
N THR A 329 15.33 6.63 -0.80
CA THR A 329 14.76 5.26 -0.95
C THR A 329 15.16 4.64 -2.30
N ALA A 330 15.05 5.40 -3.40
CA ALA A 330 15.45 4.92 -4.71
C ALA A 330 16.95 4.60 -4.81
N ASP A 331 17.80 5.37 -4.11
CA ASP A 331 19.24 5.11 -4.01
C ASP A 331 19.51 3.82 -3.21
N LEU A 332 18.82 3.60 -2.08
CA LEU A 332 18.90 2.37 -1.29
C LEU A 332 18.47 1.13 -2.08
N LEU A 333 17.38 1.24 -2.85
CA LEU A 333 16.89 0.20 -3.74
C LEU A 333 17.75 0.02 -5.00
N GLY A 334 18.65 0.98 -5.30
CA GLY A 334 19.48 0.96 -6.49
C GLY A 334 18.72 1.23 -7.80
N ILE A 335 17.54 1.83 -7.75
CA ILE A 335 16.64 2.09 -8.89
C ILE A 335 16.56 3.55 -9.31
N ARG A 336 17.37 4.42 -8.75
CA ARG A 336 17.42 5.85 -9.10
C ARG A 336 17.54 6.04 -10.59
N GLY A 337 16.73 6.96 -11.16
CA GLY A 337 16.63 7.23 -12.60
C GLY A 337 15.59 6.36 -13.34
N GLY A 338 15.05 5.31 -12.70
CA GLY A 338 13.89 4.56 -13.16
C GLY A 338 14.11 3.57 -14.32
N ASP A 339 15.35 3.37 -14.80
CA ASP A 339 15.63 2.49 -15.94
C ASP A 339 16.12 1.08 -15.53
N LYS A 340 16.44 0.90 -14.25
CA LYS A 340 16.90 -0.38 -13.72
C LYS A 340 15.71 -1.27 -13.32
N PRO A 341 15.84 -2.60 -13.40
CA PRO A 341 14.83 -3.53 -12.88
C PRO A 341 14.58 -3.27 -11.39
N LEU A 342 13.35 -3.52 -10.92
CA LEU A 342 13.06 -3.49 -9.51
C LEU A 342 13.84 -4.63 -8.81
N PRO A 343 14.50 -4.38 -7.67
CA PRO A 343 15.28 -5.39 -6.98
C PRO A 343 14.37 -6.42 -6.30
N ALA A 344 14.81 -7.66 -6.28
CA ALA A 344 14.19 -8.68 -5.44
C ALA A 344 14.55 -8.46 -3.97
N ALA A 345 13.69 -8.90 -3.06
CA ALA A 345 13.93 -8.79 -1.61
C ALA A 345 15.16 -9.59 -1.18
N PRO A 346 15.93 -9.12 -0.18
CA PRO A 346 16.96 -9.92 0.45
C PRO A 346 16.38 -11.17 1.11
N VAL A 347 17.14 -12.27 1.11
CA VAL A 347 16.73 -13.48 1.85
C VAL A 347 16.91 -13.24 3.34
N ASN A 348 15.82 -13.33 4.10
CA ASN A 348 15.85 -13.20 5.56
C ASN A 348 16.34 -14.50 6.21
N GLN A 349 17.57 -14.48 6.74
CA GLN A 349 18.17 -15.62 7.45
C GLN A 349 17.62 -15.76 8.88
N ALA A 350 16.95 -14.74 9.43
CA ALA A 350 16.38 -14.78 10.78
C ALA A 350 14.98 -15.36 10.81
N ALA A 351 14.33 -15.60 9.67
CA ALA A 351 12.98 -16.14 9.64
C ALA A 351 12.89 -17.52 10.31
N GLY A 352 12.08 -17.61 11.37
CA GLY A 352 11.83 -18.85 12.10
C GLY A 352 13.02 -19.40 12.92
N VAL A 353 14.07 -18.62 13.15
CA VAL A 353 15.17 -19.03 14.03
C VAL A 353 14.73 -19.03 15.49
N SER A 354 15.38 -19.82 16.33
CA SER A 354 15.15 -19.80 17.77
C SER A 354 15.49 -18.43 18.35
N ALA A 355 14.55 -17.85 19.11
CA ALA A 355 14.69 -16.56 19.74
C ALA A 355 14.35 -16.63 21.24
N GLU A 356 15.16 -15.97 22.06
CA GLU A 356 14.96 -15.87 23.49
C GLU A 356 15.06 -14.41 23.94
N ALA A 357 14.23 -13.99 24.88
CA ALA A 357 14.27 -12.66 25.46
C ALA A 357 14.36 -12.73 27.00
N ASP A 358 15.07 -11.76 27.60
CA ASP A 358 15.17 -11.62 29.05
C ASP A 358 13.92 -10.98 29.68
N SER A 359 13.08 -10.35 28.86
CA SER A 359 11.85 -9.69 29.30
C SER A 359 10.74 -9.95 28.26
N VAL A 360 9.58 -10.44 28.72
CA VAL A 360 8.39 -10.72 27.90
C VAL A 360 7.16 -10.20 28.62
N TRP A 361 6.30 -9.46 27.93
CA TRP A 361 5.08 -8.88 28.48
C TRP A 361 4.09 -9.97 28.95
N GLY A 362 3.95 -11.06 28.21
CA GLY A 362 3.06 -12.15 28.49
C GLY A 362 2.82 -13.05 27.28
N ALA A 363 1.87 -13.97 27.43
CA ALA A 363 1.50 -14.91 26.38
C ALA A 363 1.09 -14.18 25.08
N GLY A 364 1.62 -14.62 23.94
CA GLY A 364 1.39 -14.03 22.63
C GLY A 364 2.39 -12.93 22.24
N PHE A 365 3.36 -12.60 23.13
CA PHE A 365 4.38 -11.60 22.90
C PHE A 365 5.80 -12.16 23.08
N GLU A 366 5.98 -13.46 22.87
CA GLU A 366 7.25 -14.16 23.03
C GLU A 366 8.27 -13.68 21.98
N ALA A 367 9.54 -13.99 22.20
CA ALA A 367 10.66 -13.55 21.38
C ALA A 367 10.58 -14.02 19.91
N ASP A 368 10.02 -15.22 19.68
CA ASP A 368 9.84 -15.80 18.35
C ASP A 368 8.90 -14.97 17.46
N LYS A 369 8.03 -14.14 18.04
CA LYS A 369 7.13 -13.24 17.32
C LYS A 369 7.86 -12.12 16.57
N ALA A 370 9.11 -11.83 16.91
CA ALA A 370 9.94 -10.87 16.19
C ALA A 370 10.73 -11.50 15.02
N VAL A 371 10.61 -12.81 14.80
CA VAL A 371 11.34 -13.54 13.73
C VAL A 371 10.43 -14.50 12.98
N ASP A 372 9.11 -14.40 13.10
CA ASP A 372 8.15 -15.25 12.40
C ASP A 372 7.92 -14.87 10.92
N GLY A 373 8.60 -13.80 10.47
CA GLY A 373 8.56 -13.33 9.09
C GLY A 373 7.42 -12.36 8.79
N SER A 374 6.56 -12.04 9.75
CA SER A 374 5.46 -11.10 9.57
C SER A 374 5.77 -9.71 10.10
N LEU A 375 5.47 -8.69 9.29
CA LEU A 375 5.64 -7.29 9.70
C LEU A 375 4.48 -6.77 10.56
N GLU A 376 3.30 -7.42 10.53
CA GLU A 376 2.08 -6.85 11.13
C GLU A 376 1.24 -7.84 11.97
N ARG A 377 1.46 -9.15 11.84
CA ARG A 377 0.61 -10.14 12.52
C ARG A 377 0.94 -10.31 14.01
N SER A 378 2.19 -10.14 14.33
CA SER A 378 2.76 -10.48 15.63
C SER A 378 3.85 -9.50 16.03
N ARG A 379 4.24 -9.57 17.28
CA ARG A 379 5.38 -8.80 17.80
C ARG A 379 5.90 -9.40 19.09
N TRP A 380 7.18 -9.29 19.33
CA TRP A 380 7.71 -9.38 20.69
C TRP A 380 7.41 -8.09 21.44
N ALA A 381 7.02 -8.21 22.72
CA ALA A 381 6.91 -7.06 23.61
C ALA A 381 7.59 -7.36 24.94
N ALA A 382 8.44 -6.44 25.38
CA ALA A 382 9.08 -6.51 26.69
C ALA A 382 8.13 -6.05 27.80
N LYS A 383 8.40 -6.51 29.04
CA LYS A 383 7.77 -6.02 30.25
C LYS A 383 8.52 -4.81 30.82
N ASP A 384 9.81 -4.75 30.59
CA ASP A 384 10.73 -3.77 31.15
C ASP A 384 11.21 -2.79 30.07
N ASN A 385 11.61 -1.57 30.44
CA ASN A 385 12.09 -0.56 29.51
C ASN A 385 13.47 -0.87 28.91
N VAL A 386 14.25 -1.70 29.61
CA VAL A 386 15.52 -2.24 29.13
C VAL A 386 15.35 -3.73 28.96
N ALA A 387 15.64 -4.23 27.78
CA ALA A 387 15.41 -5.63 27.44
C ALA A 387 16.34 -6.09 26.32
N SER A 388 16.55 -7.39 26.20
CA SER A 388 17.30 -7.96 25.10
C SER A 388 16.62 -9.18 24.49
N LEU A 389 16.83 -9.36 23.19
CA LEU A 389 16.36 -10.48 22.40
C LEU A 389 17.55 -11.11 21.69
N THR A 390 17.73 -12.42 21.86
CA THR A 390 18.86 -13.19 21.31
C THR A 390 18.34 -14.16 20.23
N LEU A 391 18.91 -14.09 19.04
CA LEU A 391 18.65 -14.97 17.91
C LEU A 391 19.73 -16.06 17.86
N SER A 392 19.31 -17.31 17.78
CA SER A 392 20.17 -18.50 17.78
C SER A 392 19.84 -19.38 16.54
N PRO A 393 20.52 -19.14 15.40
CA PRO A 393 20.31 -19.93 14.20
C PRO A 393 20.95 -21.33 14.31
N GLU A 394 20.50 -22.29 13.51
CA GLU A 394 21.15 -23.61 13.40
C GLU A 394 22.55 -23.53 12.77
N LYS A 395 22.75 -22.58 11.87
CA LYS A 395 24.03 -22.26 11.25
C LYS A 395 24.36 -20.81 11.47
N PRO A 396 25.64 -20.42 11.66
CA PRO A 396 25.99 -19.02 11.83
C PRO A 396 25.40 -18.14 10.73
N PHE A 397 24.91 -16.94 11.12
CA PHE A 397 24.53 -15.91 10.17
C PHE A 397 25.75 -15.43 9.38
N ASP A 398 25.56 -15.28 8.06
CA ASP A 398 26.49 -14.60 7.16
C ASP A 398 25.79 -13.40 6.54
N PHE A 399 26.05 -12.18 7.04
CA PHE A 399 25.24 -11.01 6.75
C PHE A 399 26.06 -9.73 6.58
N ASP A 400 25.48 -8.77 5.88
CA ASP A 400 25.94 -7.38 5.86
C ASP A 400 24.78 -6.39 6.15
N ARG A 401 23.60 -6.91 6.55
CA ARG A 401 22.40 -6.12 6.79
C ARG A 401 21.58 -6.72 7.93
N VAL A 402 21.19 -5.87 8.87
CA VAL A 402 20.21 -6.18 9.92
C VAL A 402 19.11 -5.10 9.88
N SER A 403 17.86 -5.52 9.80
CA SER A 403 16.72 -4.61 9.86
C SER A 403 15.89 -4.90 11.10
N ILE A 404 15.46 -3.85 11.79
CA ILE A 404 14.67 -3.92 13.01
C ILE A 404 13.45 -3.03 12.84
N HIS A 405 12.24 -3.59 13.07
CA HIS A 405 10.97 -2.89 12.96
C HIS A 405 10.34 -2.75 14.34
N GLU A 406 10.13 -1.51 14.76
CA GLU A 406 9.50 -1.22 16.05
C GLU A 406 7.99 -1.07 15.88
N TYR A 407 7.23 -1.62 16.83
CA TYR A 407 5.80 -1.38 16.93
C TYR A 407 5.53 0.07 17.33
N ALA A 408 4.68 0.74 16.57
CA ALA A 408 4.20 2.07 16.89
C ALA A 408 2.92 2.03 17.71
N GLU A 409 2.88 2.74 18.81
CA GLU A 409 1.60 3.09 19.44
C GLU A 409 0.92 4.19 18.63
N MET A 410 -0.36 3.98 18.30
CA MET A 410 -1.13 4.95 17.52
C MET A 410 -1.85 5.91 18.45
N LYS A 411 -1.55 7.21 18.35
CA LYS A 411 -2.23 8.28 19.07
C LYS A 411 -3.15 9.03 18.12
N ASP A 412 -4.46 8.99 18.40
CA ASP A 412 -5.44 9.81 17.69
C ASP A 412 -5.18 11.31 17.97
N LEU A 413 -5.18 12.12 16.93
CA LEU A 413 -4.97 13.57 17.02
C LEU A 413 -6.29 14.35 17.10
N GLY A 414 -7.45 13.67 17.10
CA GLY A 414 -8.76 14.25 17.31
C GLY A 414 -9.39 14.93 16.08
N ASP A 415 -8.79 14.79 14.89
CA ASP A 415 -9.35 15.29 13.63
C ASP A 415 -10.16 14.23 12.87
N GLY A 416 -10.25 13.01 13.41
CA GLY A 416 -10.96 11.87 12.82
C GLY A 416 -10.20 11.13 11.71
N PHE A 417 -9.03 11.62 11.30
CA PHE A 417 -8.24 11.04 10.19
C PHE A 417 -6.77 10.83 10.54
N SER A 418 -6.20 11.72 11.38
CA SER A 418 -4.77 11.70 11.63
C SER A 418 -4.44 10.94 12.90
N GLN A 419 -3.50 10.01 12.78
CA GLN A 419 -2.90 9.30 13.90
C GLN A 419 -1.40 9.56 13.92
N GLN A 420 -0.83 9.80 15.10
CA GLN A 420 0.59 9.93 15.30
C GLN A 420 1.16 8.59 15.75
N ARG A 421 2.21 8.13 15.08
CA ARG A 421 2.98 6.97 15.51
C ARG A 421 3.94 7.38 16.62
N ILE A 422 3.93 6.65 17.72
CA ILE A 422 4.83 6.86 18.87
C ILE A 422 5.72 5.64 18.97
N PHE A 423 7.03 5.86 18.83
CA PHE A 423 8.07 4.87 19.02
C PHE A 423 8.73 5.05 20.38
N ARG A 424 9.12 3.96 21.00
CA ARG A 424 9.57 3.96 22.42
C ARG A 424 11.06 3.82 22.59
N VAL A 425 11.75 3.18 21.62
CA VAL A 425 13.19 2.93 21.68
C VAL A 425 13.95 4.24 21.48
N GLN A 426 14.87 4.54 22.41
CA GLN A 426 15.71 5.73 22.42
C GLN A 426 17.21 5.41 22.24
N ALA A 427 17.60 4.17 22.58
CA ALA A 427 18.93 3.66 22.31
C ALA A 427 18.92 2.13 22.26
N PHE A 428 19.69 1.56 21.34
CA PHE A 428 19.85 0.12 21.17
C PHE A 428 21.29 -0.24 20.77
N ALA A 429 21.63 -1.51 20.93
CA ALA A 429 22.87 -2.07 20.44
C ALA A 429 22.63 -3.45 19.81
N ILE A 430 23.50 -3.83 18.88
CA ILE A 430 23.55 -5.16 18.29
C ILE A 430 24.87 -5.80 18.69
N ASP A 431 24.80 -6.94 19.35
CA ASP A 431 25.96 -7.75 19.69
C ASP A 431 25.98 -9.02 18.84
N ALA A 432 27.13 -9.42 18.38
CA ALA A 432 27.39 -10.67 17.66
C ALA A 432 28.25 -11.62 18.51
N LEU A 433 27.85 -12.87 18.62
CA LEU A 433 28.67 -13.93 19.18
C LEU A 433 29.62 -14.42 18.08
N GLN A 434 30.91 -14.23 18.27
CA GLN A 434 31.96 -14.59 17.33
C GLN A 434 33.10 -15.31 18.05
N ASN A 435 33.41 -16.56 17.68
CA ASN A 435 34.42 -17.40 18.32
C ASN A 435 34.19 -17.54 19.82
N GLY A 436 32.94 -17.65 20.27
CA GLY A 436 32.58 -17.80 21.68
C GLY A 436 32.55 -16.50 22.48
N GLU A 437 32.85 -15.34 21.89
CA GLU A 437 32.87 -14.04 22.55
C GLU A 437 31.80 -13.09 21.99
N TRP A 438 31.08 -12.39 22.87
CA TRP A 438 30.17 -11.34 22.51
C TRP A 438 30.88 -10.04 22.17
N LYS A 439 30.59 -9.47 21.02
CA LYS A 439 31.12 -8.18 20.55
C LYS A 439 30.01 -7.29 20.10
N THR A 440 29.97 -6.05 20.58
CA THR A 440 29.06 -5.03 20.06
C THR A 440 29.54 -4.63 18.67
N ILE A 441 28.67 -4.82 17.68
CA ILE A 441 28.94 -4.54 16.27
C ILE A 441 28.23 -3.28 15.78
N HIS A 442 27.22 -2.81 16.52
CA HIS A 442 26.52 -1.56 16.23
C HIS A 442 25.89 -0.98 17.50
N GLU A 443 25.87 0.34 17.59
CA GLU A 443 25.08 1.11 18.56
C GLU A 443 24.27 2.17 17.83
N GLY A 444 22.97 2.30 18.19
CA GLY A 444 22.03 3.23 17.57
C GLY A 444 21.21 3.96 18.63
N LYS A 445 20.58 5.07 18.19
CA LYS A 445 19.69 5.84 19.07
C LYS A 445 18.25 5.35 18.96
N GLU A 446 17.62 5.51 17.81
CA GLU A 446 16.20 5.25 17.59
C GLU A 446 16.05 4.15 16.56
N ILE A 447 15.02 3.31 16.71
CA ILE A 447 14.63 2.34 15.71
C ILE A 447 13.61 2.98 14.76
N GLY A 448 12.51 3.50 15.30
CA GLY A 448 11.41 4.00 14.49
C GLY A 448 10.65 2.87 13.80
N ALA A 449 9.90 3.18 12.76
CA ALA A 449 9.13 2.17 12.02
C ALA A 449 10.03 1.06 11.43
N ALA A 450 11.20 1.44 10.93
CA ALA A 450 12.25 0.51 10.55
C ALA A 450 13.63 1.19 10.68
N ARG A 451 14.60 0.43 11.11
CA ARG A 451 16.03 0.83 11.10
C ARG A 451 16.83 -0.26 10.41
N VAL A 452 17.52 0.11 9.35
CA VAL A 452 18.38 -0.80 8.59
C VAL A 452 19.84 -0.49 8.83
N ILE A 453 20.52 -1.40 9.48
CA ILE A 453 21.96 -1.34 9.74
C ILE A 453 22.66 -2.05 8.59
N ARG A 454 23.50 -1.31 7.85
CA ARG A 454 24.28 -1.80 6.72
C ARG A 454 25.75 -1.80 7.10
N PHE A 455 26.40 -2.95 7.02
CA PHE A 455 27.80 -3.11 7.32
C PHE A 455 28.63 -3.04 6.04
N ASP A 456 29.79 -2.38 6.11
CA ASP A 456 30.69 -2.22 4.94
C ASP A 456 31.25 -3.56 4.43
N ARG A 457 31.27 -4.56 5.31
CA ARG A 457 31.75 -5.92 5.03
C ARG A 457 30.79 -6.96 5.56
N LYS A 458 30.82 -8.13 4.97
CA LYS A 458 30.12 -9.31 5.47
C LYS A 458 30.65 -9.72 6.82
N LEU A 459 29.76 -9.99 7.76
CA LEU A 459 30.02 -10.46 9.11
C LEU A 459 29.49 -11.89 9.26
N THR A 460 30.16 -12.67 10.11
CA THR A 460 29.68 -13.99 10.53
C THR A 460 29.42 -13.96 12.03
N ALA A 461 28.25 -14.48 12.46
CA ALA A 461 27.90 -14.57 13.88
C ALA A 461 27.18 -15.88 14.21
N GLU A 462 27.62 -16.54 15.28
CA GLU A 462 26.98 -17.74 15.84
C GLU A 462 25.60 -17.40 16.42
N LYS A 463 25.47 -16.21 17.02
CA LYS A 463 24.22 -15.62 17.53
C LYS A 463 24.23 -14.11 17.35
N LEU A 464 23.06 -13.53 17.30
CA LEU A 464 22.87 -12.08 17.36
C LEU A 464 22.01 -11.70 18.57
N LYS A 465 22.34 -10.61 19.24
CA LYS A 465 21.56 -10.06 20.36
C LYS A 465 21.20 -8.61 20.06
N ILE A 466 19.92 -8.30 20.10
CA ILE A 466 19.41 -6.94 20.04
C ILE A 466 19.16 -6.50 21.48
N ARG A 467 19.90 -5.49 21.94
CA ARG A 467 19.73 -4.91 23.28
C ARG A 467 19.07 -3.55 23.18
N ILE A 468 17.90 -3.39 23.76
CA ILE A 468 17.30 -2.07 23.97
C ILE A 468 17.89 -1.52 25.27
N THR A 469 18.72 -0.50 25.15
CA THR A 469 19.47 0.07 26.28
C THR A 469 18.77 1.26 26.91
N GLN A 470 17.84 1.91 26.16
CA GLN A 470 16.99 2.98 26.66
C GLN A 470 15.67 3.00 25.86
N ALA A 471 14.54 3.11 26.57
CA ALA A 471 13.22 3.32 25.98
C ALA A 471 12.35 4.16 26.92
N SER A 472 11.41 4.92 26.34
CA SER A 472 10.43 5.74 27.08
C SER A 472 9.34 4.92 27.78
N ALA A 473 9.09 3.71 27.30
CA ALA A 473 8.18 2.69 27.85
C ALA A 473 8.63 1.30 27.35
N PRO A 474 8.10 0.20 27.88
CA PRO A 474 8.47 -1.15 27.43
C PRO A 474 8.43 -1.28 25.91
N PRO A 475 9.55 -1.65 25.26
CA PRO A 475 9.65 -1.69 23.81
C PRO A 475 8.93 -2.90 23.23
N SER A 476 8.58 -2.80 21.94
CA SER A 476 7.97 -3.88 21.19
C SER A 476 8.48 -3.88 19.75
N LEU A 477 8.86 -5.06 19.25
CA LEU A 477 9.41 -5.21 17.90
C LEU A 477 8.54 -6.15 17.07
N HIS A 478 8.17 -5.71 15.88
CA HIS A 478 7.41 -6.52 14.93
C HIS A 478 8.29 -7.56 14.24
N LEU A 479 9.43 -7.10 13.70
CA LEU A 479 10.25 -7.94 12.85
C LEU A 479 11.73 -7.59 12.98
N ILE A 480 12.55 -8.62 13.02
CA ILE A 480 13.99 -8.53 12.85
C ILE A 480 14.37 -9.36 11.63
N THR A 481 15.09 -8.76 10.69
CA THR A 481 15.65 -9.48 9.56
C THR A 481 17.17 -9.44 9.58
N VAL A 482 17.78 -10.52 9.11
CA VAL A 482 19.25 -10.64 8.94
C VAL A 482 19.46 -11.11 7.52
N SER A 483 20.23 -10.38 6.73
CA SER A 483 20.38 -10.69 5.31
C SER A 483 21.75 -10.32 4.74
N ASP A 484 22.07 -10.85 3.58
CA ASP A 484 23.20 -10.49 2.74
C ASP A 484 22.66 -9.81 1.47
N LYS A 485 23.19 -8.65 1.12
CA LYS A 485 22.81 -7.90 -0.09
C LYS A 485 22.90 -8.69 -1.39
N ASN A 486 23.73 -9.73 -1.44
CA ASN A 486 23.91 -10.59 -2.61
C ASN A 486 22.95 -11.79 -2.62
N SER A 487 22.30 -12.09 -1.52
CA SER A 487 21.33 -13.18 -1.39
C SER A 487 19.93 -12.62 -1.60
N ARG A 488 19.30 -12.90 -2.74
CA ARG A 488 18.00 -12.38 -3.13
C ARG A 488 16.98 -13.52 -3.29
N GLN A 489 15.74 -13.24 -2.92
CA GLN A 489 14.62 -14.15 -3.20
C GLN A 489 14.38 -14.23 -4.71
N PRO A 490 13.94 -15.37 -5.24
CA PRO A 490 13.42 -15.42 -6.61
C PRO A 490 12.20 -14.50 -6.73
N ARG A 491 12.10 -13.81 -7.84
CA ARG A 491 10.91 -13.05 -8.24
C ARG A 491 10.03 -13.86 -9.13
#